data_0f6c5e0fa2d37bb2cdf6cc7909b844e2
#
_entry.id   0f6c5e0fa2d37bb2cdf6cc7909b844e2
#
_cell.length_a   1.000
_cell.length_b   1.000
_cell.length_c   1.000
_cell.angle_alpha   90.00
_cell.angle_beta   90.00
_cell.angle_gamma   90.00
#
_symmetry.space_group_name_H-M   'P 1'
#
loop_
_entity.id
_entity.type
_entity.pdbx_description
1 polymer ?
#
loop_
_entity_poly.entity_id
_entity_poly.type
_entity_poly.pdbx_seq_one_letter_code
_entity_poly.pdbx_strand_id
1 'polypeptide(L)'
;QLDKIKEKPVKKNLSSDVWIKSLKVALISITNYPFGVGLNNFEIAHEKFINEISVNYPMTQKLNIQDASNNLSKIITEFGIFSLMLAYLLLRFIFSKNIDLGYKIFLLPNIFTQLLFRGAGYFNGGFIIFFIVMIYLIFEKNNK
;
A
#
# COMPACT_ATOMS: atom_id res chain seq x y z
N GLN A 1 46.20 5.01 -23.54
CA GLN A 1 45.55 4.05 -22.62
C GLN A 1 44.56 4.84 -21.80
N LEU A 2 43.33 4.91 -22.26
CA LEU A 2 42.22 5.45 -21.46
C LEU A 2 41.76 4.31 -20.56
N ASP A 3 42.07 4.45 -19.27
CA ASP A 3 41.60 3.54 -18.22
C ASP A 3 40.08 3.40 -18.32
N LYS A 4 39.63 2.19 -18.60
CA LYS A 4 38.25 1.79 -18.47
C LYS A 4 37.85 2.04 -17.02
N ILE A 5 37.16 3.15 -16.76
CA ILE A 5 36.46 3.37 -15.50
C ILE A 5 35.48 2.18 -15.37
N LYS A 6 35.86 1.21 -14.57
CA LYS A 6 34.96 0.12 -14.17
C LYS A 6 33.83 0.77 -13.38
N GLU A 7 32.70 1.03 -14.04
CA GLU A 7 31.47 1.41 -13.36
C GLU A 7 31.20 0.36 -12.27
N LYS A 8 31.25 0.80 -11.01
CA LYS A 8 30.84 -0.06 -9.91
C LYS A 8 29.42 -0.55 -10.20
N PRO A 9 29.14 -1.86 -10.10
CA PRO A 9 27.82 -2.36 -10.33
C PRO A 9 26.86 -1.66 -9.39
N VAL A 10 25.92 -0.87 -9.95
CA VAL A 10 24.86 -0.23 -9.16
C VAL A 10 24.13 -1.32 -8.39
N LYS A 11 24.17 -1.24 -7.06
CA LYS A 11 23.54 -2.22 -6.18
C LYS A 11 22.03 -2.20 -6.46
N LYS A 12 21.53 -3.23 -7.13
CA LYS A 12 20.14 -3.32 -7.58
C LYS A 12 19.22 -3.47 -6.36
N ASN A 13 18.33 -2.51 -6.15
CA ASN A 13 17.30 -2.60 -5.11
C ASN A 13 15.98 -3.08 -5.70
N LEU A 14 15.83 -4.40 -5.81
CA LEU A 14 14.64 -5.03 -6.37
C LEU A 14 13.37 -4.73 -5.55
N SER A 15 13.48 -4.62 -4.24
CA SER A 15 12.33 -4.34 -3.38
C SER A 15 11.73 -2.96 -3.66
N SER A 16 12.57 -1.95 -3.86
CA SER A 16 12.09 -0.60 -4.23
C SER A 16 11.41 -0.59 -5.59
N ASP A 17 11.96 -1.33 -6.57
CA ASP A 17 11.38 -1.38 -7.92
C ASP A 17 10.01 -2.07 -7.90
N VAL A 18 9.86 -3.17 -7.17
CA VAL A 18 8.58 -3.87 -7.00
C VAL A 18 7.57 -2.99 -6.25
N TRP A 19 8.02 -2.23 -5.24
CA TRP A 19 7.17 -1.30 -4.50
C TRP A 19 6.63 -0.17 -5.40
N ILE A 20 7.51 0.47 -6.16
CA ILE A 20 7.15 1.54 -7.12
C ILE A 20 6.22 0.99 -8.22
N LYS A 21 6.52 -0.21 -8.74
CA LYS A 21 5.66 -0.89 -9.71
C LYS A 21 4.24 -1.05 -9.19
N SER A 22 4.07 -1.57 -7.97
CA SER A 22 2.74 -1.79 -7.37
C SER A 22 1.97 -0.48 -7.21
N LEU A 23 2.66 0.60 -6.84
CA LEU A 23 2.04 1.92 -6.74
C LEU A 23 1.62 2.47 -8.12
N LYS A 24 2.43 2.26 -9.16
CA LYS A 24 2.08 2.65 -10.53
C LYS A 24 0.85 1.87 -11.03
N VAL A 25 0.78 0.55 -10.76
CA VAL A 25 -0.41 -0.26 -11.07
C VAL A 25 -1.64 0.34 -10.38
N ALA A 26 -1.55 0.69 -9.11
CA ALA A 26 -2.66 1.27 -8.36
C ALA A 26 -3.13 2.61 -8.96
N LEU A 27 -2.20 3.49 -9.35
CA LEU A 27 -2.52 4.79 -9.94
C LEU A 27 -3.20 4.64 -11.32
N ILE A 28 -2.73 3.71 -12.17
CA ILE A 28 -3.38 3.44 -13.46
C ILE A 28 -4.73 2.77 -13.23
N SER A 29 -4.83 1.87 -12.26
CA SER A 29 -6.08 1.17 -11.96
C SER A 29 -7.19 2.12 -11.51
N ILE A 30 -6.91 3.10 -10.65
CA ILE A 30 -7.97 4.02 -10.17
C ILE A 30 -8.52 4.92 -11.28
N THR A 31 -7.72 5.24 -12.30
CA THR A 31 -8.18 6.01 -13.46
C THR A 31 -9.04 5.19 -14.41
N ASN A 32 -8.76 3.89 -14.58
CA ASN A 32 -9.49 3.00 -15.47
C ASN A 32 -10.67 2.31 -14.77
N TYR A 33 -10.55 2.05 -13.47
CA TYR A 33 -11.54 1.40 -12.61
C TYR A 33 -11.77 2.23 -11.36
N PRO A 34 -12.53 3.33 -11.45
CA PRO A 34 -12.72 4.25 -10.32
C PRO A 34 -13.38 3.58 -9.11
N PHE A 35 -14.17 2.52 -9.31
CA PHE A 35 -14.77 1.74 -8.21
C PHE A 35 -13.92 0.53 -7.78
N GLY A 36 -12.71 0.41 -8.35
CA GLY A 36 -11.79 -0.70 -8.11
C GLY A 36 -12.08 -1.92 -8.98
N VAL A 37 -11.12 -2.87 -8.97
CA VAL A 37 -11.24 -4.14 -9.74
C VAL A 37 -11.93 -5.24 -8.93
N GLY A 38 -12.31 -4.95 -7.69
CA GLY A 38 -12.93 -5.90 -6.77
C GLY A 38 -11.94 -6.60 -5.85
N LEU A 39 -12.49 -7.20 -4.81
CA LEU A 39 -11.77 -7.84 -3.72
C LEU A 39 -10.85 -8.96 -4.24
N ASN A 40 -9.60 -8.96 -3.79
CA ASN A 40 -8.56 -9.95 -4.13
C ASN A 40 -8.27 -10.10 -5.63
N ASN A 41 -8.50 -9.03 -6.42
CA ASN A 41 -8.30 -8.99 -7.86
C ASN A 41 -7.11 -8.11 -8.29
N PHE A 42 -6.17 -7.82 -7.39
CA PHE A 42 -4.96 -7.05 -7.73
C PHE A 42 -4.20 -7.66 -8.90
N GLU A 43 -4.12 -8.99 -8.98
CA GLU A 43 -3.46 -9.74 -10.06
C GLU A 43 -4.01 -9.37 -11.44
N ILE A 44 -5.34 -9.28 -11.57
CA ILE A 44 -6.01 -8.92 -12.84
C ILE A 44 -5.59 -7.53 -13.30
N ALA A 45 -5.55 -6.55 -12.39
CA ALA A 45 -5.10 -5.21 -12.71
C ALA A 45 -3.61 -5.18 -13.05
N HIS A 46 -2.79 -5.94 -12.30
CA HIS A 46 -1.36 -6.05 -12.55
C HIS A 46 -1.08 -6.61 -13.94
N GLU A 47 -1.69 -7.72 -14.34
CA GLU A 47 -1.49 -8.34 -15.64
C GLU A 47 -1.90 -7.40 -16.78
N LYS A 48 -3.00 -6.66 -16.59
CA LYS A 48 -3.50 -5.73 -17.59
C LYS A 48 -2.56 -4.54 -17.82
N PHE A 49 -2.02 -3.96 -16.74
CA PHE A 49 -1.29 -2.69 -16.82
C PHE A 49 0.23 -2.83 -16.77
N ILE A 50 0.77 -4.03 -16.50
CA ILE A 50 2.22 -4.21 -16.33
C ILE A 50 3.03 -3.82 -17.58
N ASN A 51 2.47 -4.01 -18.76
CA ASN A 51 3.13 -3.67 -20.02
C ASN A 51 3.15 -2.15 -20.29
N GLU A 52 2.30 -1.39 -19.63
CA GLU A 52 2.25 0.08 -19.71
C GLU A 52 3.24 0.73 -18.74
N ILE A 53 3.80 -0.06 -17.80
CA ILE A 53 4.64 0.43 -16.73
C ILE A 53 6.10 0.15 -17.01
N SER A 54 6.91 1.21 -17.08
CA SER A 54 8.36 1.05 -17.11
C SER A 54 8.87 0.58 -15.75
N VAL A 55 9.57 -0.56 -15.74
CA VAL A 55 10.29 -1.10 -14.59
C VAL A 55 11.79 -1.08 -14.87
N ASN A 56 12.60 -0.84 -13.84
CA ASN A 56 14.06 -0.79 -14.03
C ASN A 56 14.64 -2.19 -14.29
N TYR A 57 13.99 -3.21 -13.75
CA TYR A 57 14.45 -4.61 -13.86
C TYR A 57 13.31 -5.51 -14.34
N PRO A 58 13.42 -6.14 -15.52
CA PRO A 58 12.34 -6.97 -16.10
C PRO A 58 11.87 -8.10 -15.16
N MET A 59 12.77 -8.65 -14.35
CA MET A 59 12.41 -9.69 -13.38
C MET A 59 11.41 -9.21 -12.31
N THR A 60 11.37 -7.91 -12.03
CA THR A 60 10.44 -7.36 -11.02
C THR A 60 8.99 -7.35 -11.50
N GLN A 61 8.76 -7.48 -12.81
CA GLN A 61 7.40 -7.57 -13.37
C GLN A 61 6.62 -8.77 -12.80
N LYS A 62 7.31 -9.87 -12.52
CA LYS A 62 6.70 -11.11 -12.04
C LYS A 62 6.67 -11.26 -10.50
N LEU A 63 7.17 -10.26 -9.77
CA LEU A 63 7.20 -10.33 -8.32
C LEU A 63 5.96 -9.69 -7.70
N ASN A 64 5.44 -10.30 -6.62
CA ASN A 64 4.30 -9.80 -5.83
C ASN A 64 3.05 -9.47 -6.68
N ILE A 65 2.72 -10.34 -7.62
CA ILE A 65 1.59 -10.15 -8.54
C ILE A 65 0.26 -10.16 -7.77
N GLN A 66 0.11 -11.07 -6.80
CA GLN A 66 -1.16 -11.26 -6.08
C GLN A 66 -1.34 -10.27 -4.92
N ASP A 67 -0.26 -9.99 -4.18
CA ASP A 67 -0.34 -9.26 -2.92
C ASP A 67 0.14 -7.82 -2.99
N ALA A 68 0.56 -7.36 -4.16
CA ALA A 68 1.30 -6.12 -4.30
C ALA A 68 2.57 -6.10 -3.40
N SER A 69 3.31 -5.02 -3.34
CA SER A 69 4.42 -4.89 -2.39
C SER A 69 4.01 -4.22 -1.10
N ASN A 70 2.81 -3.67 -1.08
CA ASN A 70 2.25 -2.95 0.06
C ASN A 70 0.72 -2.99 0.00
N ASN A 71 0.10 -2.99 1.17
CA ASN A 71 -1.35 -3.07 1.29
C ASN A 71 -2.05 -1.82 0.73
N LEU A 72 -1.41 -0.65 0.76
CA LEU A 72 -1.98 0.58 0.24
C LEU A 72 -2.27 0.46 -1.27
N SER A 73 -1.28 0.00 -2.06
CA SER A 73 -1.47 -0.21 -3.50
C SER A 73 -2.57 -1.24 -3.78
N LYS A 74 -2.61 -2.33 -3.01
CA LYS A 74 -3.66 -3.35 -3.13
C LYS A 74 -5.04 -2.76 -2.85
N ILE A 75 -5.20 -2.02 -1.74
CA ILE A 75 -6.47 -1.39 -1.36
C ILE A 75 -6.93 -0.37 -2.41
N ILE A 76 -6.03 0.49 -2.90
CA ILE A 76 -6.38 1.47 -3.95
C ILE A 76 -6.84 0.77 -5.22
N THR A 77 -6.14 -0.28 -5.66
CA THR A 77 -6.50 -1.02 -6.88
C THR A 77 -7.84 -1.74 -6.75
N GLU A 78 -8.06 -2.41 -5.62
CA GLU A 78 -9.22 -3.28 -5.45
C GLU A 78 -10.50 -2.54 -5.06
N PHE A 79 -10.39 -1.44 -4.30
CA PHE A 79 -11.52 -0.66 -3.81
C PHE A 79 -11.70 0.70 -4.53
N GLY A 80 -10.74 1.14 -5.34
CA GLY A 80 -10.84 2.41 -6.06
C GLY A 80 -11.12 3.58 -5.12
N ILE A 81 -12.13 4.39 -5.45
CA ILE A 81 -12.54 5.57 -4.67
C ILE A 81 -12.95 5.22 -3.23
N PHE A 82 -13.43 4.00 -2.98
CA PHE A 82 -13.77 3.58 -1.60
C PHE A 82 -12.54 3.49 -0.69
N SER A 83 -11.33 3.41 -1.23
CA SER A 83 -10.09 3.50 -0.45
C SER A 83 -9.95 4.84 0.29
N LEU A 84 -10.62 5.91 -0.18
CA LEU A 84 -10.68 7.20 0.50
C LEU A 84 -11.35 7.12 1.87
N MET A 85 -12.24 6.15 2.08
CA MET A 85 -12.83 5.89 3.40
C MET A 85 -11.75 5.50 4.42
N LEU A 86 -10.76 4.68 4.02
CA LEU A 86 -9.61 4.37 4.88
C LEU A 86 -8.81 5.63 5.21
N ALA A 87 -8.52 6.46 4.22
CA ALA A 87 -7.82 7.73 4.43
C ALA A 87 -8.61 8.65 5.39
N TYR A 88 -9.92 8.76 5.21
CA TYR A 88 -10.79 9.52 6.11
C TYR A 88 -10.74 9.00 7.56
N LEU A 89 -10.82 7.69 7.77
CA LEU A 89 -10.74 7.10 9.10
C LEU A 89 -9.38 7.36 9.75
N LEU A 90 -8.29 7.23 8.99
CA LEU A 90 -6.94 7.56 9.48
C LEU A 90 -6.82 9.03 9.89
N LEU A 91 -7.29 9.96 9.05
CA LEU A 91 -7.28 11.39 9.38
C LEU A 91 -8.14 11.68 10.61
N ARG A 92 -9.34 11.11 10.69
CA ARG A 92 -10.22 11.24 11.87
C ARG A 92 -9.54 10.74 13.14
N PHE A 93 -8.82 9.60 13.08
CA PHE A 93 -8.07 9.07 14.20
C PHE A 93 -6.92 9.98 14.61
N ILE A 94 -6.13 10.47 13.65
CA ILE A 94 -4.99 11.36 13.91
C ILE A 94 -5.43 12.67 14.59
N PHE A 95 -6.47 13.30 14.05
CA PHE A 95 -6.91 14.62 14.50
C PHE A 95 -7.95 14.59 15.63
N SER A 96 -8.43 13.41 16.05
CA SER A 96 -9.34 13.32 17.18
C SER A 96 -8.65 13.77 18.47
N LYS A 97 -9.23 14.75 19.15
CA LYS A 97 -8.75 15.25 20.46
C LYS A 97 -9.13 14.30 21.60
N ASN A 98 -10.17 13.51 21.43
CA ASN A 98 -10.73 12.63 22.46
C ASN A 98 -9.95 11.32 22.61
N ILE A 99 -9.08 10.97 21.66
CA ILE A 99 -8.27 9.76 21.71
C ILE A 99 -6.93 10.09 22.35
N ASP A 100 -6.60 9.35 23.40
CA ASP A 100 -5.34 9.51 24.12
C ASP A 100 -4.13 9.34 23.21
N LEU A 101 -3.09 10.15 23.48
CA LEU A 101 -1.86 10.16 22.70
C LEU A 101 -1.15 8.79 22.70
N GLY A 102 -1.24 8.04 23.80
CA GLY A 102 -0.64 6.71 23.92
C GLY A 102 -1.17 5.73 22.88
N TYR A 103 -2.50 5.73 22.66
CA TYR A 103 -3.10 4.91 21.60
C TYR A 103 -2.61 5.31 20.20
N LYS A 104 -2.47 6.62 19.94
CA LYS A 104 -1.99 7.10 18.65
C LYS A 104 -0.54 6.71 18.40
N ILE A 105 0.34 6.89 19.39
CA ILE A 105 1.75 6.50 19.29
C ILE A 105 1.91 5.00 19.07
N PHE A 106 1.03 4.18 19.65
CA PHE A 106 1.08 2.74 19.46
C PHE A 106 0.49 2.29 18.12
N LEU A 107 -0.67 2.80 17.74
CA LEU A 107 -1.42 2.29 16.57
C LEU A 107 -0.89 2.85 15.23
N LEU A 108 -0.56 4.15 15.15
CA LEU A 108 -0.20 4.77 13.88
C LEU A 108 1.03 4.15 13.23
N PRO A 109 2.18 3.98 13.93
CA PRO A 109 3.34 3.36 13.31
C PRO A 109 3.06 1.94 12.81
N ASN A 110 2.26 1.16 13.57
CA ASN A 110 1.90 -0.19 13.19
C ASN A 110 1.00 -0.21 11.94
N ILE A 111 -0.02 0.65 11.89
CA ILE A 111 -0.91 0.77 10.71
C ILE A 111 -0.11 1.24 9.49
N PHE A 112 0.73 2.28 9.62
CA PHE A 112 1.55 2.76 8.51
C PHE A 112 2.56 1.73 8.02
N THR A 113 3.18 0.97 8.93
CA THR A 113 4.08 -0.11 8.55
C THR A 113 3.35 -1.19 7.75
N GLN A 114 2.16 -1.58 8.18
CA GLN A 114 1.34 -2.56 7.46
C GLN A 114 0.85 -2.03 6.09
N LEU A 115 0.51 -0.75 6.01
CA LEU A 115 0.06 -0.14 4.75
C LEU A 115 1.19 0.04 3.74
N LEU A 116 2.34 0.57 4.17
CA LEU A 116 3.37 1.05 3.25
C LEU A 116 4.48 0.03 3.00
N PHE A 117 4.82 -0.82 3.98
CA PHE A 117 5.99 -1.67 3.91
C PHE A 117 5.69 -3.17 3.88
N ARG A 118 4.48 -3.58 4.23
CA ARG A 118 4.09 -4.99 4.22
C ARG A 118 3.08 -5.30 3.13
N GLY A 119 3.45 -6.21 2.21
CA GLY A 119 2.61 -6.68 1.12
C GLY A 119 2.01 -8.07 1.39
N ALA A 120 1.57 -8.35 2.62
CA ALA A 120 0.98 -9.66 2.96
C ALA A 120 -0.56 -9.69 2.78
N GLY A 121 -1.09 -8.71 2.05
CA GLY A 121 -2.52 -8.50 1.91
C GLY A 121 -3.17 -7.88 3.16
N TYR A 122 -4.30 -7.21 2.97
CA TYR A 122 -5.03 -6.54 4.05
C TYR A 122 -5.81 -7.49 4.97
N PHE A 123 -5.95 -8.77 4.59
CA PHE A 123 -6.45 -9.83 5.47
C PHE A 123 -5.39 -10.37 6.44
N ASN A 124 -4.20 -9.79 6.47
CA ASN A 124 -3.21 -10.11 7.50
C ASN A 124 -3.77 -9.75 8.89
N GLY A 125 -3.72 -10.70 9.82
CA GLY A 125 -4.28 -10.52 11.17
C GLY A 125 -3.75 -9.28 11.90
N GLY A 126 -2.48 -8.91 11.70
CA GLY A 126 -1.91 -7.69 12.27
C GLY A 126 -2.61 -6.43 11.76
N PHE A 127 -2.82 -6.32 10.44
CA PHE A 127 -3.52 -5.17 9.86
C PHE A 127 -4.97 -5.07 10.35
N ILE A 128 -5.69 -6.21 10.33
CA ILE A 128 -7.09 -6.27 10.77
C ILE A 128 -7.22 -5.85 12.23
N ILE A 129 -6.40 -6.38 13.14
CA ILE A 129 -6.47 -6.07 14.57
C ILE A 129 -6.25 -4.58 14.81
N PHE A 130 -5.17 -4.00 14.27
CA PHE A 130 -4.89 -2.58 14.44
C PHE A 130 -5.98 -1.70 13.85
N PHE A 131 -6.55 -2.10 12.71
CA PHE A 131 -7.63 -1.37 12.05
C PHE A 131 -8.93 -1.42 12.85
N ILE A 132 -9.32 -2.58 13.37
CA ILE A 132 -10.50 -2.73 14.23
C ILE A 132 -10.35 -1.91 15.51
N VAL A 133 -9.20 -1.96 16.17
CA VAL A 133 -8.96 -1.17 17.40
C VAL A 133 -9.03 0.32 17.11
N MET A 134 -8.47 0.77 15.98
CA MET A 134 -8.57 2.17 15.55
C MET A 134 -10.03 2.59 15.35
N ILE A 135 -10.82 1.79 14.63
CA ILE A 135 -12.24 2.06 14.39
C ILE A 135 -12.99 2.13 15.72
N TYR A 136 -12.80 1.14 16.59
CA TYR A 136 -13.42 1.10 17.90
C TYR A 136 -13.16 2.38 18.71
N LEU A 137 -11.92 2.83 18.79
CA LEU A 137 -11.55 4.06 19.48
C LEU A 137 -12.18 5.32 18.87
N ILE A 138 -12.31 5.38 17.55
CA ILE A 138 -12.96 6.51 16.85
C ILE A 138 -14.44 6.61 17.27
N PHE A 139 -15.14 5.48 17.35
CA PHE A 139 -16.57 5.50 17.64
C PHE A 139 -16.88 5.56 19.14
N GLU A 140 -16.13 4.87 19.98
CA GLU A 140 -16.35 4.89 21.44
C GLU A 140 -16.11 6.28 22.04
N LYS A 141 -15.00 6.92 21.66
CA LYS A 141 -14.60 8.21 22.26
C LYS A 141 -15.37 9.43 21.71
N ASN A 142 -16.07 9.28 20.59
CA ASN A 142 -16.92 10.36 20.06
C ASN A 142 -18.37 10.31 20.60
N ASN A 143 -18.74 9.25 21.31
CA ASN A 143 -20.07 9.12 21.94
C ASN A 143 -20.07 9.54 23.41
N LYS A 144 -18.97 10.05 23.94
CA LYS A 144 -18.83 10.68 25.26
C LYS A 144 -18.56 12.17 25.13
#